data_145bab52584425d083937d40974edbb6
#
_entry.id   145bab52584425d083937d40974edbb6
#
_cell.length_a   1.000
_cell.length_b   1.000
_cell.length_c   1.000
_cell.angle_alpha   90.00
_cell.angle_beta   90.00
_cell.angle_gamma   90.00
#
_symmetry.space_group_name_H-M   'P 1'
#
loop_
_entity.id
_entity.type
_entity.pdbx_description
1 polymer ?
#
loop_
_entity_poly.entity_id
_entity_poly.type
_entity_poly.pdbx_seq_one_letter_code
_entity_poly.pdbx_strand_id
1 'polypeptide(L)'
;LSRVNVNVVGIISAGAAIEMPWHTCCKAILHGYLNGQAGAGAILDLLTGKANPSGRLSETYPLRLEDTPAYRNFPGKERNAEYREGLYVGYRYYDYSLKQVLYPFGFGLSYTTFEYSDLCVDREGAAFTLRNTGNRDGAEVAQLYIALPEPKVFRPEKELKGFIKVFLKAGESRRIQIPFDD
;
A
#
# COMPACT_ATOMS: atom_id res chain seq x y z
N LEU A 1 -6.10 -18.86 19.44
CA LEU A 1 -7.46 -18.40 19.15
C LEU A 1 -8.01 -19.09 17.91
N SER A 2 -7.30 -19.09 16.78
CA SER A 2 -7.78 -19.67 15.51
C SER A 2 -8.14 -21.17 15.58
N ARG A 3 -7.61 -21.92 16.54
CA ARG A 3 -7.98 -23.32 16.76
C ARG A 3 -9.38 -23.50 17.35
N VAL A 4 -9.93 -22.47 18.00
CA VAL A 4 -11.25 -22.50 18.67
C VAL A 4 -12.27 -21.55 18.04
N ASN A 5 -11.82 -20.60 17.24
CA ASN A 5 -12.66 -19.68 16.50
C ASN A 5 -12.03 -19.34 15.16
N VAL A 6 -12.71 -19.64 14.08
CA VAL A 6 -12.25 -19.37 12.71
C VAL A 6 -12.41 -17.90 12.28
N ASN A 7 -13.22 -17.13 13.00
CA ASN A 7 -13.49 -15.73 12.70
C ASN A 7 -12.58 -14.81 13.55
N VAL A 8 -11.30 -14.85 13.26
CA VAL A 8 -10.29 -14.02 13.94
C VAL A 8 -9.95 -12.83 13.05
N VAL A 9 -9.97 -11.63 13.63
CA VAL A 9 -9.48 -10.39 13.02
C VAL A 9 -8.23 -9.95 13.77
N GLY A 10 -7.14 -9.75 13.02
CA GLY A 10 -5.89 -9.21 13.56
C GLY A 10 -5.92 -7.68 13.51
N ILE A 11 -5.58 -7.02 14.61
CA ILE A 11 -5.37 -5.56 14.64
C ILE A 11 -3.90 -5.33 14.96
N ILE A 12 -3.22 -4.62 14.08
CA ILE A 12 -1.80 -4.32 14.23
C ILE A 12 -1.64 -2.84 14.56
N SER A 13 -0.92 -2.57 15.64
CA SER A 13 -0.44 -1.23 15.97
C SER A 13 1.08 -1.30 16.02
N ALA A 14 1.71 -0.89 14.93
CA ALA A 14 3.16 -0.90 14.75
C ALA A 14 3.57 0.26 13.85
N GLY A 15 4.74 0.83 14.08
CA GLY A 15 5.25 1.96 13.30
C GLY A 15 5.89 1.58 11.97
N ALA A 16 6.11 0.28 11.74
CA ALA A 16 6.74 -0.27 10.54
C ALA A 16 6.21 -1.67 10.24
N ALA A 17 6.59 -2.20 9.09
CA ALA A 17 6.28 -3.58 8.70
C ALA A 17 6.83 -4.58 9.73
N ILE A 18 6.04 -5.60 10.01
CA ILE A 18 6.38 -6.69 10.90
C ILE A 18 6.24 -8.03 10.18
N GLU A 19 6.98 -9.04 10.62
CA GLU A 19 6.75 -10.41 10.17
C GLU A 19 5.42 -10.94 10.71
N MET A 20 4.64 -11.55 9.83
CA MET A 20 3.33 -12.10 10.19
C MET A 20 3.17 -13.56 9.76
N PRO A 21 3.96 -14.50 10.28
CA PRO A 21 3.83 -15.92 9.92
C PRO A 21 2.45 -16.49 10.28
N TRP A 22 1.73 -15.82 11.14
CA TRP A 22 0.38 -16.16 11.59
C TRP A 22 -0.74 -15.53 10.75
N HIS A 23 -0.44 -14.77 9.70
CA HIS A 23 -1.44 -14.02 8.91
C HIS A 23 -2.58 -14.89 8.39
N THR A 24 -2.28 -16.14 8.01
CA THR A 24 -3.28 -17.12 7.54
C THR A 24 -4.28 -17.56 8.61
N CYS A 25 -3.98 -17.30 9.88
CA CYS A 25 -4.88 -17.58 11.00
C CYS A 25 -5.97 -16.51 11.16
N CYS A 26 -5.90 -15.40 10.44
CA CYS A 26 -6.84 -14.31 10.50
C CYS A 26 -7.69 -14.24 9.23
N LYS A 27 -9.00 -14.00 9.37
CA LYS A 27 -9.90 -13.71 8.25
C LYS A 27 -9.70 -12.32 7.66
N ALA A 28 -9.28 -11.39 8.51
CA ALA A 28 -8.92 -10.03 8.11
C ALA A 28 -7.83 -9.49 9.03
N ILE A 29 -7.03 -8.58 8.51
CA ILE A 29 -6.02 -7.86 9.26
C ILE A 29 -6.23 -6.37 9.02
N LEU A 30 -6.32 -5.60 10.10
CA LEU A 30 -6.39 -4.15 10.09
C LEU A 30 -5.09 -3.59 10.66
N HIS A 31 -4.36 -2.85 9.85
CA HIS A 31 -3.14 -2.18 10.28
C HIS A 31 -3.43 -0.69 10.56
N GLY A 32 -3.33 -0.31 11.83
CA GLY A 32 -3.62 1.05 12.29
C GLY A 32 -2.38 1.93 12.41
N TYR A 33 -1.19 1.41 12.15
CA TYR A 33 0.08 2.11 12.41
C TYR A 33 0.16 2.64 13.85
N LEU A 34 0.66 3.83 14.07
CA LEU A 34 0.70 4.50 15.36
C LEU A 34 -0.56 5.34 15.52
N ASN A 35 -1.58 4.71 16.07
CA ASN A 35 -2.86 5.36 16.32
C ASN A 35 -2.71 6.44 17.39
N GLY A 36 -3.16 7.64 17.11
CA GLY A 36 -3.25 8.71 18.08
C GLY A 36 -4.39 8.50 19.11
N GLN A 37 -4.76 9.54 19.80
CA GLN A 37 -5.76 9.52 20.89
C GLN A 37 -7.12 8.94 20.45
N ALA A 38 -7.55 9.19 19.21
CA ALA A 38 -8.83 8.70 18.67
C ALA A 38 -8.74 7.31 18.01
N GLY A 39 -7.59 6.65 18.06
CA GLY A 39 -7.32 5.41 17.31
C GLY A 39 -8.25 4.26 17.64
N ALA A 40 -8.58 4.05 18.92
CA ALA A 40 -9.48 2.98 19.32
C ALA A 40 -10.90 3.16 18.73
N GLY A 41 -11.43 4.39 18.75
CA GLY A 41 -12.72 4.73 18.13
C GLY A 41 -12.70 4.53 16.62
N ALA A 42 -11.64 4.97 15.94
CA ALA A 42 -11.48 4.79 14.49
C ALA A 42 -11.41 3.31 14.10
N ILE A 43 -10.67 2.49 14.84
CA ILE A 43 -10.62 1.03 14.63
C ILE A 43 -12.01 0.40 14.81
N LEU A 44 -12.73 0.79 15.85
CA LEU A 44 -14.07 0.29 16.10
C LEU A 44 -15.05 0.66 14.96
N ASP A 45 -14.98 1.88 14.46
CA ASP A 45 -15.81 2.34 13.33
C ASP A 45 -15.52 1.53 12.05
N LEU A 46 -14.27 1.17 11.80
CA LEU A 46 -13.90 0.28 10.70
C LEU A 46 -14.41 -1.14 10.91
N LEU A 47 -14.18 -1.73 12.09
CA LEU A 47 -14.59 -3.12 12.39
C LEU A 47 -16.10 -3.31 12.34
N THR A 48 -16.86 -2.30 12.74
CA THR A 48 -18.34 -2.34 12.73
C THR A 48 -18.94 -1.94 11.38
N GLY A 49 -18.10 -1.51 10.43
CA GLY A 49 -18.54 -1.06 9.11
C GLY A 49 -19.22 0.32 9.11
N LYS A 50 -19.11 1.08 10.21
CA LYS A 50 -19.56 2.48 10.28
C LYS A 50 -18.69 3.37 9.40
N ALA A 51 -17.40 3.05 9.27
CA ALA A 51 -16.49 3.63 8.31
C ALA A 51 -15.97 2.56 7.33
N ASN A 52 -15.68 2.96 6.10
CA ASN A 52 -15.09 2.09 5.10
C ASN A 52 -13.56 2.31 5.07
N PRO A 53 -12.73 1.25 5.23
CA PRO A 53 -11.28 1.40 5.14
C PRO A 53 -10.87 1.89 3.74
N SER A 54 -9.98 2.86 3.71
CA SER A 54 -9.53 3.50 2.47
C SER A 54 -8.04 3.87 2.50
N GLY A 55 -7.32 3.40 3.51
CA GLY A 55 -5.87 3.53 3.60
C GLY A 55 -5.17 2.54 2.67
N ARG A 56 -3.94 2.88 2.29
CA ARG A 56 -3.01 2.02 1.56
C ARG A 56 -1.73 1.90 2.35
N LEU A 57 -1.10 0.73 2.30
CA LEU A 57 0.18 0.51 2.98
C LEU A 57 1.24 1.46 2.42
N SER A 58 1.90 2.20 3.30
CA SER A 58 2.97 3.14 2.96
C SER A 58 4.34 2.47 2.85
N GLU A 59 4.38 1.16 3.02
CA GLU A 59 5.59 0.34 2.92
C GLU A 59 5.26 -1.07 2.43
N THR A 60 6.27 -1.78 1.94
CA THR A 60 6.15 -3.18 1.55
C THR A 60 6.35 -4.07 2.78
N TYR A 61 5.49 -5.07 2.95
CA TYR A 61 5.60 -6.08 3.98
C TYR A 61 6.37 -7.29 3.45
N PRO A 62 7.63 -7.50 3.85
CA PRO A 62 8.37 -8.68 3.46
C PRO A 62 7.81 -9.94 4.13
N LEU A 63 8.14 -11.10 3.60
CA LEU A 63 7.82 -12.37 4.26
C LEU A 63 8.67 -12.59 5.50
N ARG A 64 9.94 -12.13 5.46
CA ARG A 64 10.93 -12.29 6.53
C ARG A 64 11.83 -11.07 6.62
N LEU A 65 12.39 -10.83 7.79
CA LEU A 65 13.33 -9.74 8.04
C LEU A 65 14.55 -9.81 7.11
N GLU A 66 15.05 -11.03 6.84
CA GLU A 66 16.18 -11.26 5.95
C GLU A 66 15.93 -10.82 4.50
N ASP A 67 14.67 -10.63 4.12
CA ASP A 67 14.29 -10.17 2.78
C ASP A 67 14.37 -8.65 2.62
N THR A 68 14.63 -7.92 3.71
CA THR A 68 14.77 -6.45 3.65
C THR A 68 16.10 -6.03 3.04
N PRO A 69 16.18 -4.92 2.28
CA PRO A 69 17.42 -4.49 1.63
C PRO A 69 18.53 -4.14 2.64
N ALA A 70 18.16 -3.62 3.80
CA ALA A 70 19.09 -3.18 4.84
C ALA A 70 19.56 -4.31 5.79
N TYR A 71 19.02 -5.52 5.70
CA TYR A 71 19.23 -6.59 6.69
C TYR A 71 20.69 -6.82 7.08
N ARG A 72 21.59 -6.77 6.11
CA ARG A 72 23.01 -7.03 6.36
C ARG A 72 23.79 -5.80 6.83
N ASN A 73 23.22 -4.62 6.72
CA ASN A 73 23.89 -3.34 6.94
C ASN A 73 23.32 -2.54 8.11
N PHE A 74 22.12 -2.87 8.58
CA PHE A 74 21.47 -2.24 9.72
C PHE A 74 21.53 -3.16 10.96
N PRO A 75 21.82 -2.61 12.14
CA PRO A 75 22.02 -1.21 12.51
C PRO A 75 23.38 -0.62 12.18
N GLY A 76 24.24 -1.31 11.53
CA GLY A 76 25.61 -0.93 11.23
C GLY A 76 26.62 -1.73 12.06
N LYS A 77 27.85 -1.70 11.63
CA LYS A 77 28.97 -2.35 12.31
C LYS A 77 30.00 -1.28 12.69
N GLU A 78 30.57 -1.44 13.88
CA GLU A 78 31.56 -0.50 14.42
C GLU A 78 30.97 0.93 14.58
N ARG A 79 31.59 1.93 13.92
CA ARG A 79 31.19 3.34 14.02
C ARG A 79 30.39 3.83 12.82
N ASN A 80 30.23 3.00 11.78
CA ASN A 80 29.61 3.40 10.54
C ASN A 80 28.33 2.61 10.26
N ALA A 81 27.28 3.30 9.82
CA ALA A 81 26.11 2.73 9.20
C ALA A 81 26.15 3.03 7.70
N GLU A 82 26.05 1.99 6.86
CA GLU A 82 26.14 2.12 5.42
C GLU A 82 24.77 1.95 4.78
N TYR A 83 24.33 2.96 4.04
CA TYR A 83 23.07 2.95 3.28
C TYR A 83 23.36 2.42 1.87
N ARG A 84 23.52 1.12 1.73
CA ARG A 84 23.92 0.45 0.49
C ARG A 84 22.83 0.31 -0.54
N GLU A 85 21.59 0.57 -0.14
CA GLU A 85 20.41 0.39 -0.97
C GLU A 85 20.35 1.38 -2.15
N GLY A 86 20.89 2.58 -1.96
CA GLY A 86 20.83 3.66 -2.95
C GLY A 86 19.37 4.00 -3.30
N LEU A 87 19.02 3.90 -4.58
CA LEU A 87 17.63 4.12 -5.05
C LEU A 87 16.69 2.94 -4.78
N TYR A 88 17.24 1.77 -4.42
CA TYR A 88 16.48 0.53 -4.26
C TYR A 88 16.03 0.33 -2.84
N VAL A 89 15.17 1.23 -2.38
CA VAL A 89 14.47 1.16 -1.08
C VAL A 89 12.99 0.82 -1.28
N GLY A 90 12.36 0.18 -0.29
CA GLY A 90 10.96 -0.17 -0.32
C GLY A 90 10.58 -0.99 -1.56
N TYR A 91 9.46 -0.67 -2.21
CA TYR A 91 8.95 -1.42 -3.37
C TYR A 91 9.93 -1.48 -4.54
N ARG A 92 10.78 -0.48 -4.74
CA ARG A 92 11.79 -0.45 -5.82
C ARG A 92 12.79 -1.60 -5.70
N TYR A 93 13.17 -1.92 -4.46
CA TYR A 93 14.03 -3.08 -4.19
C TYR A 93 13.30 -4.40 -4.44
N TYR A 94 12.07 -4.56 -3.97
CA TYR A 94 11.34 -5.80 -4.11
C TYR A 94 10.96 -6.10 -5.57
N ASP A 95 10.60 -5.08 -6.34
CA ASP A 95 10.36 -5.20 -7.78
C ASP A 95 11.64 -5.66 -8.50
N TYR A 96 12.77 -5.00 -8.25
CA TYR A 96 14.07 -5.34 -8.86
C TYR A 96 14.58 -6.73 -8.46
N SER A 97 14.50 -7.07 -7.18
CA SER A 97 15.02 -8.33 -6.65
C SER A 97 14.11 -9.53 -6.88
N LEU A 98 12.90 -9.31 -7.43
CA LEU A 98 11.87 -10.31 -7.65
C LEU A 98 11.54 -11.14 -6.39
N LYS A 99 11.76 -10.57 -5.22
CA LYS A 99 11.43 -11.21 -3.96
C LYS A 99 9.93 -11.20 -3.72
N GLN A 100 9.41 -12.33 -3.28
CA GLN A 100 8.04 -12.41 -2.83
C GLN A 100 7.83 -11.57 -1.56
N VAL A 101 6.70 -10.88 -1.53
CA VAL A 101 6.29 -10.04 -0.41
C VAL A 101 4.93 -10.50 0.12
N LEU A 102 4.66 -10.25 1.38
CA LEU A 102 3.37 -10.56 1.96
C LEU A 102 2.29 -9.57 1.46
N TYR A 103 2.60 -8.28 1.52
CA TYR A 103 1.79 -7.22 0.95
C TYR A 103 2.69 -6.17 0.28
N PRO A 104 2.41 -5.78 -0.96
CA PRO A 104 3.20 -4.74 -1.61
C PRO A 104 2.86 -3.34 -1.06
N PHE A 105 3.77 -2.40 -1.26
CA PHE A 105 3.50 -0.97 -1.10
C PHE A 105 2.23 -0.57 -1.87
N GLY A 106 1.42 0.27 -1.28
CA GLY A 106 0.17 0.74 -1.89
C GLY A 106 -1.00 -0.24 -1.79
N PHE A 107 -0.80 -1.44 -1.23
CA PHE A 107 -1.87 -2.41 -1.03
C PHE A 107 -2.88 -1.94 0.02
N GLY A 108 -4.14 -2.31 -0.18
CA GLY A 108 -5.22 -2.14 0.79
C GLY A 108 -6.55 -2.58 0.22
N LEU A 109 -7.43 -3.04 1.09
CA LEU A 109 -8.78 -3.49 0.76
C LEU A 109 -9.81 -2.46 1.21
N SER A 110 -11.00 -2.55 0.64
CA SER A 110 -12.17 -1.73 0.96
C SER A 110 -13.39 -2.62 1.15
N TYR A 111 -14.44 -2.11 1.77
CA TYR A 111 -15.75 -2.76 1.82
C TYR A 111 -16.59 -2.52 0.57
N THR A 112 -16.03 -1.84 -0.43
CA THR A 112 -16.59 -1.65 -1.77
C THR A 112 -15.55 -1.99 -2.82
N THR A 113 -15.90 -1.95 -4.08
CA THR A 113 -15.03 -2.25 -5.21
C THR A 113 -14.95 -1.05 -6.14
N PHE A 114 -13.79 -0.89 -6.79
CA PHE A 114 -13.56 0.20 -7.73
C PHE A 114 -13.07 -0.34 -9.07
N GLU A 115 -13.46 0.35 -10.13
CA GLU A 115 -13.06 0.06 -11.50
C GLU A 115 -12.40 1.28 -12.11
N TYR A 116 -11.32 1.04 -12.84
CA TYR A 116 -10.59 2.05 -13.59
C TYR A 116 -10.82 1.84 -15.08
N SER A 117 -11.18 2.89 -15.81
CA SER A 117 -11.37 2.84 -17.26
C SER A 117 -10.88 4.12 -17.94
N ASP A 118 -10.88 4.11 -19.28
CA ASP A 118 -10.62 5.27 -20.13
C ASP A 118 -9.32 6.01 -19.83
N LEU A 119 -8.24 5.26 -19.58
CA LEU A 119 -6.92 5.86 -19.34
C LEU A 119 -6.46 6.64 -20.59
N CYS A 120 -6.13 7.89 -20.37
CA CYS A 120 -5.52 8.78 -21.34
C CYS A 120 -4.29 9.41 -20.70
N VAL A 121 -3.17 9.41 -21.41
CA VAL A 121 -1.91 9.99 -20.94
C VAL A 121 -1.43 10.98 -21.98
N ASP A 122 -1.09 12.18 -21.54
CA ASP A 122 -0.52 13.25 -22.36
C ASP A 122 0.70 13.86 -21.65
N ARG A 123 1.13 15.05 -22.08
CA ARG A 123 2.28 15.74 -21.49
C ARG A 123 1.97 16.38 -20.13
N GLU A 124 0.72 16.57 -19.81
CA GLU A 124 0.27 17.23 -18.58
C GLU A 124 0.03 16.22 -17.45
N GLY A 125 -0.25 14.95 -17.79
CA GLY A 125 -0.51 13.93 -16.79
C GLY A 125 -1.24 12.69 -17.30
N ALA A 126 -1.85 11.98 -16.37
CA ALA A 126 -2.71 10.84 -16.65
C ALA A 126 -4.14 11.13 -16.20
N ALA A 127 -5.10 10.92 -17.07
CA ALA A 127 -6.52 11.05 -16.79
C ALA A 127 -7.24 9.71 -17.00
N PHE A 128 -8.17 9.36 -16.12
CA PHE A 128 -8.92 8.10 -16.16
C PHE A 128 -10.28 8.29 -15.51
N THR A 129 -11.19 7.37 -15.78
CA THR A 129 -12.48 7.28 -15.09
C THR A 129 -12.35 6.31 -13.92
N LEU A 130 -12.72 6.76 -12.72
CA LEU A 130 -12.82 5.92 -11.51
C LEU A 130 -14.29 5.75 -11.16
N ARG A 131 -14.72 4.50 -11.00
CA ARG A 131 -16.10 4.15 -10.64
C ARG A 131 -16.12 3.29 -9.37
N ASN A 132 -17.00 3.62 -8.45
CA ASN A 132 -17.36 2.72 -7.35
C ASN A 132 -18.41 1.73 -7.86
N THR A 133 -18.02 0.46 -8.02
CA THR A 133 -18.88 -0.60 -8.56
C THR A 133 -19.61 -1.38 -7.48
N GLY A 134 -19.30 -1.11 -6.21
CA GLY A 134 -19.96 -1.78 -5.08
C GLY A 134 -21.21 -1.03 -4.59
N ASN A 135 -21.76 -1.50 -3.50
CA ASN A 135 -23.00 -1.00 -2.91
C ASN A 135 -22.79 -0.14 -1.65
N ARG A 136 -21.57 0.27 -1.38
CA ARG A 136 -21.21 1.14 -0.25
C ARG A 136 -20.39 2.34 -0.73
N ASP A 137 -20.57 3.45 -0.05
CA ASP A 137 -19.70 4.62 -0.24
C ASP A 137 -18.28 4.27 0.21
N GLY A 138 -17.30 4.80 -0.48
CA GLY A 138 -15.91 4.54 -0.13
C GLY A 138 -14.94 5.48 -0.82
N ALA A 139 -13.68 5.42 -0.41
CA ALA A 139 -12.62 6.16 -1.05
C ALA A 139 -11.55 5.21 -1.58
N GLU A 140 -11.03 5.53 -2.75
CA GLU A 140 -9.91 4.85 -3.41
C GLU A 140 -8.70 5.78 -3.45
N VAL A 141 -7.51 5.21 -3.32
CA VAL A 141 -6.26 5.93 -3.56
C VAL A 141 -5.69 5.45 -4.89
N ALA A 142 -5.95 6.22 -5.93
CA ALA A 142 -5.37 5.97 -7.24
C ALA A 142 -3.89 6.35 -7.23
N GLN A 143 -3.03 5.45 -7.69
CA GLN A 143 -1.57 5.59 -7.67
C GLN A 143 -1.06 5.53 -9.11
N LEU A 144 -0.30 6.53 -9.51
CA LEU A 144 0.32 6.62 -10.83
C LEU A 144 1.78 6.23 -10.76
N TYR A 145 2.13 5.14 -11.42
CA TYR A 145 3.51 4.67 -11.56
C TYR A 145 3.96 4.85 -13.00
N ILE A 146 5.19 5.32 -13.17
CA ILE A 146 5.82 5.48 -14.48
C ILE A 146 7.02 4.54 -14.58
N ALA A 147 7.12 3.85 -15.69
CA ALA A 147 8.24 3.00 -16.07
C ALA A 147 8.88 3.54 -17.36
N LEU A 148 10.19 3.44 -17.47
CA LEU A 148 10.90 3.70 -18.71
C LEU A 148 11.31 2.35 -19.34
N PRO A 149 10.74 1.97 -20.51
CA PRO A 149 10.93 0.64 -21.07
C PRO A 149 12.37 0.25 -21.36
N GLU A 150 13.19 1.18 -21.82
CA GLU A 150 14.59 0.94 -22.17
C GLU A 150 15.49 2.01 -21.55
N PRO A 151 15.76 1.92 -20.24
CA PRO A 151 16.56 2.94 -19.57
C PRO A 151 18.03 2.87 -20.01
N LYS A 152 18.59 4.00 -20.37
CA LYS A 152 20.03 4.13 -20.69
C LYS A 152 20.94 4.06 -19.46
N VAL A 153 20.38 4.24 -18.28
CA VAL A 153 21.06 4.18 -16.99
C VAL A 153 20.28 3.24 -16.07
N PHE A 154 21.01 2.62 -15.15
CA PHE A 154 20.39 1.73 -14.16
C PHE A 154 19.43 2.51 -13.27
N ARG A 155 18.17 2.10 -13.23
CA ARG A 155 17.08 2.75 -12.48
C ARG A 155 15.99 1.76 -12.11
N PRO A 156 15.11 2.09 -11.12
CA PRO A 156 13.97 1.25 -10.76
C PRO A 156 13.05 0.96 -11.94
N GLU A 157 12.41 -0.21 -11.94
CA GLU A 157 11.49 -0.64 -13.00
C GLU A 157 10.30 0.32 -13.14
N LYS A 158 9.78 0.82 -12.02
CA LYS A 158 8.72 1.82 -11.97
C LYS A 158 8.89 2.73 -10.75
N GLU A 159 8.36 3.92 -10.86
CA GLU A 159 8.39 4.91 -9.79
C GLU A 159 7.02 5.52 -9.60
N LEU A 160 6.56 5.63 -8.36
CA LEU A 160 5.36 6.38 -8.01
C LEU A 160 5.60 7.86 -8.32
N LYS A 161 4.82 8.43 -9.22
CA LYS A 161 4.92 9.84 -9.64
C LYS A 161 3.73 10.69 -9.18
N GLY A 162 2.65 10.05 -8.80
CA GLY A 162 1.51 10.79 -8.27
C GLY A 162 0.49 9.87 -7.63
N PHE A 163 -0.33 10.41 -6.77
CA PHE A 163 -1.48 9.71 -6.21
C PHE A 163 -2.58 10.70 -5.82
N ILE A 164 -3.80 10.21 -5.82
CA ILE A 164 -4.96 10.99 -5.38
C ILE A 164 -5.95 10.09 -4.65
N LYS A 165 -6.47 10.58 -3.53
CA LYS A 165 -7.55 9.92 -2.80
C LYS A 165 -8.89 10.50 -3.23
N VAL A 166 -9.78 9.65 -3.73
CA VAL A 166 -11.08 10.04 -4.29
C VAL A 166 -12.18 9.33 -3.52
N PHE A 167 -13.09 10.09 -2.92
CA PHE A 167 -14.32 9.56 -2.34
C PHE A 167 -15.40 9.48 -3.41
N LEU A 168 -16.08 8.32 -3.49
CA LEU A 168 -17.20 8.06 -4.41
C LEU A 168 -18.35 7.42 -3.66
N LYS A 169 -19.56 7.87 -3.94
CA LYS A 169 -20.77 7.19 -3.51
C LYS A 169 -20.92 5.85 -4.26
N ALA A 170 -21.73 4.95 -3.71
CA ALA A 170 -22.07 3.71 -4.37
C ALA A 170 -22.62 3.99 -5.79
N GLY A 171 -22.03 3.35 -6.80
CA GLY A 171 -22.39 3.54 -8.22
C GLY A 171 -21.83 4.81 -8.87
N GLU A 172 -21.23 5.74 -8.13
CA GLU A 172 -20.70 7.00 -8.69
C GLU A 172 -19.47 6.73 -9.56
N SER A 173 -19.39 7.48 -10.68
CA SER A 173 -18.22 7.55 -11.54
C SER A 173 -17.70 8.97 -11.60
N ARG A 174 -16.37 9.14 -11.68
CA ARG A 174 -15.73 10.46 -11.77
C ARG A 174 -14.51 10.40 -12.65
N ARG A 175 -14.35 11.42 -13.50
CA ARG A 175 -13.11 11.64 -14.25
C ARG A 175 -12.06 12.22 -13.30
N ILE A 176 -10.89 11.58 -13.25
CA ILE A 176 -9.77 11.93 -12.38
C ILE A 176 -8.58 12.28 -13.26
N GLN A 177 -7.81 13.25 -12.83
CA GLN A 177 -6.53 13.61 -13.44
C GLN A 177 -5.45 13.64 -12.37
N ILE A 178 -4.31 13.04 -12.66
CA ILE A 178 -3.08 13.12 -11.86
C ILE A 178 -2.05 13.80 -12.75
N PRO A 179 -1.65 15.04 -12.44
CA PRO A 179 -0.65 15.75 -13.23
C PRO A 179 0.73 15.09 -13.08
N PHE A 180 1.59 15.29 -14.06
CA PHE A 180 3.03 15.08 -13.90
C PHE A 180 3.60 16.31 -13.23
N ASP A 181 4.33 16.09 -12.13
CA ASP A 181 5.15 17.14 -11.55
C ASP A 181 6.42 17.31 -12.39
N ASP A 182 6.85 18.55 -12.62
CA ASP A 182 8.05 18.92 -13.36
C ASP A 182 9.34 18.41 -12.69
#